data_3493af4a39e09a5d824e55a2546d79d1
#
_entry.id   3493af4a39e09a5d824e55a2546d79d1
#
_cell.length_a   1.000
_cell.length_b   1.000
_cell.length_c   1.000
_cell.angle_alpha   90.00
_cell.angle_beta   90.00
_cell.angle_gamma   90.00
#
_symmetry.space_group_name_H-M   'P 1'
#
loop_
_entity.id
_entity.type
_entity.pdbx_description
1 polymer ?
#
loop_
_entity_poly.entity_id
_entity_poly.type
_entity_poly.pdbx_seq_one_letter_code
_entity_poly.pdbx_strand_id
1 'polypeptide(L)'
;SIKIPDSVKRIGDFAFQGCASLENIEIPDSVKQIGDFAFQGCASLESIEIPDSVKQIGRGAFDGCSSLKSITIPDSVTKIGSAFSDCSSLKNIKIPDSVTKIEKFAFQACGSLESIDMPNSVTEIGEHAFWHCSSLKSIKLPDSVTKIDSSAFEDGRSLKSIKIPNSVTEIGGGAFSHCSSLKSIKLPDSVKKIRGRAFSHCSSLKSITIPDSVTEIGEKAFYGCSSLKKSKLPDSV
;
A
#
# COMPACT_ATOMS: atom_id res chain seq x y z
N SER A 1 2.94 1.71 -29.88
CA SER A 1 4.17 1.67 -29.05
C SER A 1 5.07 2.87 -29.32
N ILE A 2 5.78 3.31 -28.33
CA ILE A 2 6.77 4.39 -28.41
C ILE A 2 8.13 3.83 -28.02
N LYS A 3 9.17 4.14 -28.82
CA LYS A 3 10.56 3.86 -28.47
C LYS A 3 11.27 5.17 -28.12
N ILE A 4 11.80 5.24 -26.91
CA ILE A 4 12.57 6.40 -26.44
C ILE A 4 14.02 6.25 -26.95
N PRO A 5 14.62 7.30 -27.57
CA PRO A 5 15.99 7.21 -28.04
C PRO A 5 17.02 7.04 -26.91
N ASP A 6 18.14 6.33 -27.20
CA ASP A 6 19.22 6.07 -26.23
C ASP A 6 19.95 7.34 -25.75
N SER A 7 19.74 8.48 -26.40
CA SER A 7 20.26 9.77 -25.95
C SER A 7 19.51 10.33 -24.74
N VAL A 8 18.29 9.87 -24.45
CA VAL A 8 17.44 10.38 -23.38
C VAL A 8 17.96 9.89 -22.03
N LYS A 9 18.21 10.82 -21.10
CA LYS A 9 18.69 10.53 -19.73
C LYS A 9 17.62 10.65 -18.66
N ARG A 10 16.52 11.34 -18.96
CA ARG A 10 15.43 11.59 -18.04
C ARG A 10 14.10 11.65 -18.80
N ILE A 11 13.07 10.99 -18.25
CA ILE A 11 11.68 11.24 -18.62
C ILE A 11 11.19 12.32 -17.67
N GLY A 12 10.80 13.47 -18.21
CA GLY A 12 10.40 14.65 -17.43
C GLY A 12 9.07 14.47 -16.71
N ASP A 13 8.76 15.43 -15.85
CA ASP A 13 7.48 15.47 -15.15
C ASP A 13 6.35 15.64 -16.18
N PHE A 14 5.26 14.88 -16.01
CA PHE A 14 4.07 14.90 -16.90
C PHE A 14 4.34 14.52 -18.37
N ALA A 15 5.51 13.96 -18.73
CA ALA A 15 5.95 13.78 -20.12
C ALA A 15 4.96 12.99 -20.99
N PHE A 16 4.27 11.99 -20.44
CA PHE A 16 3.24 11.17 -21.10
C PHE A 16 1.90 11.22 -20.34
N GLN A 17 1.68 12.26 -19.52
CA GLN A 17 0.43 12.39 -18.79
C GLN A 17 -0.77 12.39 -19.74
N GLY A 18 -1.78 11.58 -19.42
CA GLY A 18 -3.02 11.50 -20.20
C GLY A 18 -2.88 10.80 -21.55
N CYS A 19 -1.75 10.16 -21.85
CA CYS A 19 -1.60 9.34 -23.06
C CYS A 19 -2.43 8.05 -22.93
N ALA A 20 -3.76 8.18 -22.84
CA ALA A 20 -4.68 7.10 -22.50
C ALA A 20 -4.61 5.89 -23.45
N SER A 21 -4.25 6.09 -24.71
CA SER A 21 -4.11 5.05 -25.73
C SER A 21 -2.69 4.47 -25.82
N LEU A 22 -1.77 4.86 -24.93
CA LEU A 22 -0.42 4.32 -24.91
C LEU A 22 -0.44 2.90 -24.32
N GLU A 23 -0.24 1.90 -25.18
CA GLU A 23 -0.24 0.48 -24.78
C GLU A 23 1.14 -0.01 -24.34
N ASN A 24 2.19 0.44 -25.02
CA ASN A 24 3.56 0.00 -24.80
C ASN A 24 4.55 1.15 -24.98
N ILE A 25 5.56 1.17 -24.15
CA ILE A 25 6.69 2.10 -24.25
C ILE A 25 7.98 1.37 -23.84
N GLU A 26 9.04 1.59 -24.61
CA GLU A 26 10.35 1.03 -24.36
C GLU A 26 11.25 2.11 -23.75
N ILE A 27 11.71 1.89 -22.50
CA ILE A 27 12.59 2.82 -21.78
C ILE A 27 14.03 2.30 -21.90
N PRO A 28 14.95 3.07 -22.50
CA PRO A 28 16.32 2.61 -22.69
C PRO A 28 17.14 2.70 -21.40
N ASP A 29 18.23 1.94 -21.31
CA ASP A 29 19.18 1.93 -20.18
C ASP A 29 19.89 3.28 -19.94
N SER A 30 19.75 4.19 -20.86
CA SER A 30 20.26 5.57 -20.68
C SER A 30 19.46 6.38 -19.68
N VAL A 31 18.20 6.04 -19.43
CA VAL A 31 17.29 6.77 -18.53
C VAL A 31 17.66 6.49 -17.08
N LYS A 32 17.86 7.57 -16.30
CA LYS A 32 18.24 7.52 -14.87
C LYS A 32 17.09 7.95 -13.95
N GLN A 33 16.07 8.61 -14.48
CA GLN A 33 14.98 9.16 -13.71
C GLN A 33 13.69 9.17 -14.52
N ILE A 34 12.58 8.79 -13.86
CA ILE A 34 11.20 8.98 -14.29
C ILE A 34 10.62 10.07 -13.39
N GLY A 35 10.12 11.15 -13.98
CA GLY A 35 9.62 12.34 -13.28
C GLY A 35 8.25 12.13 -12.63
N ASP A 36 7.80 13.16 -11.93
CA ASP A 36 6.48 13.18 -11.29
C ASP A 36 5.38 13.11 -12.35
N PHE A 37 4.38 12.24 -12.12
CA PHE A 37 3.23 12.05 -13.00
C PHE A 37 3.57 11.75 -14.48
N ALA A 38 4.77 11.22 -14.73
CA ALA A 38 5.30 11.03 -16.08
C ALA A 38 4.39 10.18 -16.98
N PHE A 39 3.71 9.17 -16.45
CA PHE A 39 2.76 8.30 -17.15
C PHE A 39 1.36 8.33 -16.52
N GLN A 40 1.04 9.38 -15.75
CA GLN A 40 -0.27 9.47 -15.12
C GLN A 40 -1.39 9.38 -16.16
N GLY A 41 -2.39 8.53 -15.93
CA GLY A 41 -3.54 8.35 -16.81
C GLY A 41 -3.22 7.65 -18.14
N CYS A 42 -2.09 6.96 -18.25
CA CYS A 42 -1.84 6.05 -19.38
C CYS A 42 -2.70 4.78 -19.23
N ALA A 43 -4.02 4.96 -19.43
CA ALA A 43 -5.02 3.96 -19.06
C ALA A 43 -4.89 2.61 -19.82
N SER A 44 -4.34 2.60 -21.02
CA SER A 44 -4.13 1.40 -21.83
C SER A 44 -2.77 0.74 -21.62
N LEU A 45 -1.89 1.30 -20.77
CA LEU A 45 -0.55 0.75 -20.53
C LEU A 45 -0.68 -0.55 -19.73
N GLU A 46 -0.44 -1.70 -20.40
CA GLU A 46 -0.60 -3.03 -19.79
C GLU A 46 0.64 -3.50 -19.04
N SER A 47 1.81 -3.13 -19.53
CA SER A 47 3.10 -3.45 -18.89
C SER A 47 4.14 -2.40 -19.25
N ILE A 48 5.13 -2.26 -18.39
CA ILE A 48 6.29 -1.41 -18.61
C ILE A 48 7.50 -2.03 -17.93
N GLU A 49 8.62 -2.07 -18.63
CA GLU A 49 9.89 -2.48 -18.08
C GLU A 49 10.69 -1.22 -17.66
N ILE A 50 11.08 -1.18 -16.39
CA ILE A 50 11.90 -0.10 -15.85
C ILE A 50 13.34 -0.63 -15.78
N PRO A 51 14.28 -0.05 -16.54
CA PRO A 51 15.65 -0.53 -16.56
C PRO A 51 16.37 -0.28 -15.23
N ASP A 52 17.37 -1.12 -14.91
CA ASP A 52 18.19 -1.03 -13.69
C ASP A 52 18.96 0.30 -13.55
N SER A 53 19.06 1.04 -14.63
CA SER A 53 19.65 2.36 -14.63
C SER A 53 18.80 3.43 -13.91
N VAL A 54 17.48 3.20 -13.76
CA VAL A 54 16.56 4.14 -13.12
C VAL A 54 16.76 4.09 -11.61
N LYS A 55 17.09 5.23 -11.02
CA LYS A 55 17.31 5.38 -9.57
C LYS A 55 16.12 6.01 -8.84
N GLN A 56 15.24 6.67 -9.60
CA GLN A 56 14.12 7.39 -9.02
C GLN A 56 12.87 7.28 -9.90
N ILE A 57 11.76 6.93 -9.26
CA ILE A 57 10.41 7.00 -9.81
C ILE A 57 9.70 8.13 -9.07
N GLY A 58 9.22 9.12 -9.82
CA GLY A 58 8.56 10.29 -9.28
C GLY A 58 7.19 10.00 -8.67
N ARG A 59 6.68 10.96 -7.92
CA ARG A 59 5.34 10.89 -7.34
C ARG A 59 4.29 10.73 -8.43
N GLY A 60 3.33 9.82 -8.25
CA GLY A 60 2.25 9.60 -9.21
C GLY A 60 2.71 9.16 -10.60
N ALA A 61 3.94 8.66 -10.75
CA ALA A 61 4.51 8.38 -12.07
C ALA A 61 3.65 7.46 -12.93
N PHE A 62 2.93 6.51 -12.32
CA PHE A 62 2.00 5.57 -12.97
C PHE A 62 0.58 5.68 -12.41
N ASP A 63 0.26 6.80 -11.76
CA ASP A 63 -1.09 7.04 -11.21
C ASP A 63 -2.14 6.92 -12.31
N GLY A 64 -3.21 6.14 -12.07
CA GLY A 64 -4.27 5.91 -13.05
C GLY A 64 -3.87 5.08 -14.28
N CYS A 65 -2.74 4.35 -14.25
CA CYS A 65 -2.44 3.33 -15.26
C CYS A 65 -3.35 2.11 -15.04
N SER A 66 -4.64 2.27 -15.32
CA SER A 66 -5.68 1.32 -14.92
C SER A 66 -5.58 -0.07 -15.55
N SER A 67 -4.93 -0.21 -16.72
CA SER A 67 -4.67 -1.50 -17.36
C SER A 67 -3.36 -2.16 -16.96
N LEU A 68 -2.53 -1.53 -16.13
CA LEU A 68 -1.22 -2.05 -15.74
C LEU A 68 -1.38 -3.33 -14.90
N LYS A 69 -1.00 -4.47 -15.47
CA LYS A 69 -1.17 -5.81 -14.88
C LYS A 69 0.01 -6.22 -14.01
N SER A 70 1.20 -5.80 -14.41
CA SER A 70 2.46 -6.09 -13.71
C SER A 70 3.51 -5.02 -13.98
N ILE A 71 4.40 -4.84 -13.04
CA ILE A 71 5.56 -3.96 -13.17
C ILE A 71 6.71 -4.52 -12.31
N THR A 72 7.91 -4.48 -12.84
CA THR A 72 9.14 -4.79 -12.09
C THR A 72 9.80 -3.49 -11.69
N ILE A 73 10.03 -3.31 -10.40
CA ILE A 73 10.77 -2.16 -9.86
C ILE A 73 12.20 -2.61 -9.63
N PRO A 74 13.20 -2.00 -10.27
CA PRO A 74 14.60 -2.41 -10.11
C PRO A 74 15.15 -2.06 -8.72
N ASP A 75 16.15 -2.83 -8.26
CA ASP A 75 16.79 -2.64 -6.94
C ASP A 75 17.53 -1.30 -6.81
N SER A 76 17.76 -0.61 -7.91
CA SER A 76 18.31 0.75 -7.94
C SER A 76 17.32 1.83 -7.43
N VAL A 77 16.02 1.53 -7.37
CA VAL A 77 14.98 2.46 -6.93
C VAL A 77 14.85 2.43 -5.42
N THR A 78 15.05 3.56 -4.76
CA THR A 78 15.00 3.69 -3.29
C THR A 78 13.69 4.27 -2.76
N LYS A 79 12.88 4.87 -3.64
CA LYS A 79 11.59 5.50 -3.30
C LYS A 79 10.58 5.25 -4.41
N ILE A 80 9.37 4.91 -4.02
CA ILE A 80 8.26 4.65 -4.96
C ILE A 80 7.12 5.66 -4.84
N GLY A 81 7.15 6.55 -3.84
CA GLY A 81 6.13 7.57 -3.61
C GLY A 81 4.71 7.04 -3.71
N SER A 82 3.78 7.87 -4.23
CA SER A 82 2.42 7.47 -4.62
C SER A 82 2.36 6.96 -6.06
N ALA A 83 3.41 6.28 -6.53
CA ALA A 83 3.60 6.02 -7.96
C ALA A 83 2.54 5.13 -8.58
N PHE A 84 1.86 4.27 -7.83
CA PHE A 84 0.94 3.26 -8.34
C PHE A 84 -0.51 3.46 -7.87
N SER A 85 -0.88 4.66 -7.44
CA SER A 85 -2.28 4.97 -7.14
C SER A 85 -3.16 4.67 -8.37
N ASP A 86 -4.37 4.14 -8.13
CA ASP A 86 -5.36 3.83 -9.17
C ASP A 86 -4.89 2.86 -10.30
N CYS A 87 -3.83 2.08 -10.06
CA CYS A 87 -3.44 0.96 -10.92
C CYS A 87 -4.40 -0.22 -10.70
N SER A 88 -5.65 -0.08 -11.11
CA SER A 88 -6.74 -0.98 -10.72
C SER A 88 -6.62 -2.42 -11.24
N SER A 89 -5.83 -2.69 -12.28
CA SER A 89 -5.55 -4.02 -12.81
C SER A 89 -4.29 -4.69 -12.24
N LEU A 90 -3.51 -3.96 -11.42
CA LEU A 90 -2.27 -4.49 -10.86
C LEU A 90 -2.57 -5.62 -9.86
N LYS A 91 -2.09 -6.84 -10.17
CA LYS A 91 -2.38 -8.03 -9.35
C LYS A 91 -1.32 -8.32 -8.31
N ASN A 92 -0.07 -8.16 -8.68
CA ASN A 92 1.07 -8.50 -7.85
C ASN A 92 2.18 -7.48 -8.08
N ILE A 93 2.92 -7.17 -7.03
CA ILE A 93 4.11 -6.34 -7.12
C ILE A 93 5.15 -6.82 -6.11
N LYS A 94 6.41 -6.83 -6.51
CA LYS A 94 7.55 -7.02 -5.63
C LYS A 94 8.17 -5.67 -5.33
N ILE A 95 8.32 -5.35 -4.07
CA ILE A 95 9.03 -4.15 -3.60
C ILE A 95 10.51 -4.50 -3.43
N PRO A 96 11.44 -3.75 -4.03
CA PRO A 96 12.86 -4.03 -3.91
C PRO A 96 13.41 -3.74 -2.51
N ASP A 97 14.50 -4.43 -2.14
CA ASP A 97 15.16 -4.30 -0.83
C ASP A 97 15.71 -2.89 -0.54
N SER A 98 15.89 -2.09 -1.57
CA SER A 98 16.30 -0.68 -1.48
C SER A 98 15.23 0.26 -0.91
N VAL A 99 13.94 -0.16 -0.92
CA VAL A 99 12.81 0.66 -0.45
C VAL A 99 12.64 0.48 1.04
N THR A 100 12.64 1.59 1.79
CA THR A 100 12.51 1.59 3.25
C THR A 100 11.15 2.05 3.75
N LYS A 101 10.32 2.62 2.89
CA LYS A 101 8.98 3.10 3.25
C LYS A 101 8.00 2.87 2.12
N ILE A 102 6.79 2.43 2.46
CA ILE A 102 5.62 2.52 1.59
C ILE A 102 4.97 3.87 1.88
N GLU A 103 5.13 4.78 0.96
CA GLU A 103 4.69 6.17 1.18
C GLU A 103 3.16 6.32 1.09
N LYS A 104 2.69 7.51 1.45
CA LYS A 104 1.28 7.88 1.37
C LYS A 104 0.72 7.62 -0.03
N PHE A 105 -0.46 6.95 -0.11
CA PHE A 105 -1.18 6.63 -1.35
C PHE A 105 -0.43 5.70 -2.32
N ALA A 106 0.66 5.03 -1.92
CA ALA A 106 1.52 4.28 -2.84
C ALA A 106 0.78 3.28 -3.73
N PHE A 107 -0.21 2.59 -3.19
CA PHE A 107 -1.06 1.59 -3.87
C PHE A 107 -2.56 1.85 -3.65
N GLN A 108 -2.93 3.12 -3.42
CA GLN A 108 -4.33 3.50 -3.28
C GLN A 108 -5.14 2.98 -4.48
N ALA A 109 -6.32 2.44 -4.25
CA ALA A 109 -7.26 1.97 -5.26
C ALA A 109 -6.70 0.92 -6.25
N CYS A 110 -5.64 0.19 -5.86
CA CYS A 110 -5.19 -1.00 -6.60
C CYS A 110 -6.19 -2.15 -6.36
N GLY A 111 -7.38 -2.03 -6.92
CA GLY A 111 -8.52 -2.92 -6.62
C GLY A 111 -8.29 -4.40 -6.92
N SER A 112 -7.42 -4.73 -7.88
CA SER A 112 -7.07 -6.10 -8.24
C SER A 112 -5.84 -6.64 -7.50
N LEU A 113 -5.18 -5.86 -6.62
CA LEU A 113 -3.97 -6.28 -5.93
C LEU A 113 -4.29 -7.44 -4.98
N GLU A 114 -3.79 -8.64 -5.29
CA GLU A 114 -4.00 -9.86 -4.52
C GLU A 114 -2.88 -10.14 -3.53
N SER A 115 -1.65 -9.79 -3.88
CA SER A 115 -0.47 -9.96 -3.04
C SER A 115 0.58 -8.90 -3.30
N ILE A 116 1.39 -8.65 -2.29
CA ILE A 116 2.57 -7.79 -2.35
C ILE A 116 3.72 -8.48 -1.62
N ASP A 117 4.87 -8.53 -2.27
CA ASP A 117 6.11 -9.01 -1.65
C ASP A 117 6.87 -7.82 -1.08
N MET A 118 6.90 -7.74 0.25
CA MET A 118 7.43 -6.60 1.00
C MET A 118 8.73 -6.99 1.69
N PRO A 119 9.83 -6.27 1.42
CA PRO A 119 11.13 -6.59 1.97
C PRO A 119 11.27 -6.18 3.44
N ASN A 120 12.26 -6.77 4.13
CA ASN A 120 12.56 -6.45 5.53
C ASN A 120 13.16 -5.04 5.74
N SER A 121 13.45 -4.32 4.68
CA SER A 121 13.88 -2.92 4.73
C SER A 121 12.75 -1.95 5.06
N VAL A 122 11.49 -2.33 4.83
CA VAL A 122 10.33 -1.45 5.04
C VAL A 122 10.05 -1.28 6.53
N THR A 123 10.06 -0.03 6.98
CA THR A 123 9.84 0.36 8.39
C THR A 123 8.50 1.07 8.63
N GLU A 124 7.83 1.54 7.57
CA GLU A 124 6.63 2.37 7.70
C GLU A 124 5.64 2.09 6.57
N ILE A 125 4.37 1.94 6.93
CA ILE A 125 3.23 1.88 6.01
C ILE A 125 2.49 3.20 6.14
N GLY A 126 2.54 4.02 5.10
CA GLY A 126 2.03 5.39 5.09
C GLY A 126 0.51 5.48 5.02
N GLU A 127 0.02 6.69 5.22
CA GLU A 127 -1.39 7.03 5.16
C GLU A 127 -2.02 6.63 3.82
N HIS A 128 -3.18 5.93 3.84
CA HIS A 128 -3.88 5.44 2.65
C HIS A 128 -3.04 4.56 1.71
N ALA A 129 -1.93 3.98 2.18
CA ALA A 129 -0.99 3.26 1.31
C ALA A 129 -1.65 2.10 0.52
N PHE A 130 -2.63 1.41 1.11
CA PHE A 130 -3.41 0.32 0.52
C PHE A 130 -4.92 0.58 0.62
N TRP A 131 -5.32 1.86 0.65
CA TRP A 131 -6.74 2.22 0.67
C TRP A 131 -7.45 1.69 -0.58
N HIS A 132 -8.63 1.07 -0.42
CA HIS A 132 -9.38 0.42 -1.51
C HIS A 132 -8.65 -0.71 -2.26
N CYS A 133 -7.63 -1.36 -1.67
CA CYS A 133 -7.07 -2.61 -2.20
C CYS A 133 -8.05 -3.76 -1.92
N SER A 134 -9.19 -3.74 -2.57
CA SER A 134 -10.35 -4.60 -2.24
C SER A 134 -10.13 -6.09 -2.50
N SER A 135 -9.16 -6.47 -3.33
CA SER A 135 -8.82 -7.88 -3.60
C SER A 135 -7.69 -8.43 -2.72
N LEU A 136 -7.06 -7.61 -1.88
CA LEU A 136 -5.94 -8.04 -1.03
C LEU A 136 -6.43 -8.97 0.07
N LYS A 137 -6.11 -10.27 -0.06
CA LYS A 137 -6.60 -11.33 0.84
C LYS A 137 -5.77 -11.47 2.12
N SER A 138 -4.48 -11.21 1.99
CA SER A 138 -3.51 -11.22 3.09
C SER A 138 -2.30 -10.39 2.72
N ILE A 139 -1.61 -9.89 3.73
CA ILE A 139 -0.33 -9.20 3.57
C ILE A 139 0.60 -9.62 4.70
N LYS A 140 1.85 -9.89 4.37
CA LYS A 140 2.90 -10.14 5.33
C LYS A 140 3.67 -8.84 5.56
N LEU A 141 3.46 -8.23 6.72
CA LEU A 141 4.27 -7.09 7.15
C LEU A 141 5.59 -7.61 7.74
N PRO A 142 6.73 -7.06 7.34
CA PRO A 142 8.02 -7.43 7.92
C PRO A 142 8.13 -6.94 9.38
N ASP A 143 8.96 -7.63 10.18
CA ASP A 143 9.14 -7.28 11.60
C ASP A 143 9.84 -5.92 11.81
N SER A 144 10.36 -5.32 10.76
CA SER A 144 10.91 -3.95 10.73
C SER A 144 9.84 -2.85 10.78
N VAL A 145 8.58 -3.15 10.45
CA VAL A 145 7.50 -2.13 10.41
C VAL A 145 7.18 -1.68 11.83
N THR A 146 7.40 -0.39 12.08
CA THR A 146 7.13 0.26 13.37
C THR A 146 5.86 1.09 13.38
N LYS A 147 5.35 1.45 12.18
CA LYS A 147 4.20 2.34 12.02
C LYS A 147 3.24 1.85 10.94
N ILE A 148 1.97 1.79 11.30
CA ILE A 148 0.83 1.61 10.39
C ILE A 148 0.00 2.90 10.50
N ASP A 149 0.04 3.73 9.47
CA ASP A 149 -0.55 5.05 9.49
C ASP A 149 -2.07 5.04 9.26
N SER A 150 -2.68 6.23 9.29
CA SER A 150 -4.13 6.38 9.13
C SER A 150 -4.63 5.80 7.80
N SER A 151 -5.75 5.08 7.86
CA SER A 151 -6.42 4.49 6.68
C SER A 151 -5.53 3.60 5.81
N ALA A 152 -4.42 3.09 6.35
CA ALA A 152 -3.42 2.33 5.57
C ALA A 152 -4.01 1.14 4.82
N PHE A 153 -4.99 0.44 5.40
CA PHE A 153 -5.70 -0.72 4.82
C PHE A 153 -7.22 -0.51 4.77
N GLU A 154 -7.69 0.73 4.85
CA GLU A 154 -9.12 1.02 4.81
C GLU A 154 -9.75 0.50 3.52
N ASP A 155 -10.97 -0.02 3.60
CA ASP A 155 -11.69 -0.69 2.50
C ASP A 155 -10.97 -1.92 1.90
N GLY A 156 -10.08 -2.53 2.65
CA GLY A 156 -9.48 -3.84 2.34
C GLY A 156 -10.48 -4.97 2.53
N ARG A 157 -11.57 -4.96 1.73
CA ARG A 157 -12.76 -5.81 1.93
C ARG A 157 -12.49 -7.30 1.87
N SER A 158 -11.44 -7.74 1.18
CA SER A 158 -11.04 -9.15 1.09
C SER A 158 -10.00 -9.56 2.14
N LEU A 159 -9.47 -8.63 2.95
CA LEU A 159 -8.43 -8.92 3.93
C LEU A 159 -8.98 -9.83 5.05
N LYS A 160 -8.55 -11.09 5.05
CA LYS A 160 -9.05 -12.12 5.98
C LYS A 160 -8.27 -12.19 7.28
N SER A 161 -6.98 -11.90 7.20
CA SER A 161 -6.06 -11.92 8.33
C SER A 161 -4.85 -11.03 8.05
N ILE A 162 -4.28 -10.48 9.11
CA ILE A 162 -3.02 -9.76 9.08
C ILE A 162 -2.30 -10.00 10.41
N LYS A 163 -0.99 -10.24 10.34
CA LYS A 163 -0.12 -10.28 11.52
C LYS A 163 0.47 -8.90 11.72
N ILE A 164 0.20 -8.28 12.86
CA ILE A 164 0.83 -7.01 13.25
C ILE A 164 2.20 -7.30 13.86
N PRO A 165 3.29 -6.71 13.34
CA PRO A 165 4.63 -6.90 13.89
C PRO A 165 4.77 -6.40 15.34
N ASN A 166 5.66 -7.05 16.11
CA ASN A 166 5.93 -6.67 17.51
C ASN A 166 6.63 -5.30 17.67
N SER A 167 7.05 -4.70 16.59
CA SER A 167 7.64 -3.35 16.53
C SER A 167 6.59 -2.24 16.45
N VAL A 168 5.33 -2.56 16.10
CA VAL A 168 4.25 -1.56 15.95
C VAL A 168 3.77 -1.10 17.31
N THR A 169 3.78 0.22 17.53
CA THR A 169 3.39 0.82 18.81
C THR A 169 2.01 1.49 18.79
N GLU A 170 1.47 1.74 17.60
CA GLU A 170 0.19 2.42 17.42
C GLU A 170 -0.53 1.91 16.18
N ILE A 171 -1.84 1.76 16.26
CA ILE A 171 -2.72 1.50 15.12
C ILE A 171 -3.37 2.82 14.72
N GLY A 172 -3.07 3.29 13.51
CA GLY A 172 -3.54 4.56 12.95
C GLY A 172 -5.05 4.67 12.85
N GLY A 173 -5.55 5.91 12.77
CA GLY A 173 -6.98 6.16 12.63
C GLY A 173 -7.54 5.55 11.36
N GLY A 174 -8.64 4.78 11.45
CA GLY A 174 -9.23 4.10 10.30
C GLY A 174 -8.35 3.04 9.63
N ALA A 175 -7.21 2.67 10.21
CA ALA A 175 -6.19 1.82 9.54
C ALA A 175 -6.75 0.53 8.93
N PHE A 176 -7.77 -0.07 9.54
CA PHE A 176 -8.47 -1.28 9.07
C PHE A 176 -9.98 -1.05 8.94
N SER A 177 -10.40 0.22 8.84
CA SER A 177 -11.81 0.54 8.64
C SER A 177 -12.36 -0.17 7.39
N HIS A 178 -13.59 -0.69 7.47
CA HIS A 178 -14.23 -1.43 6.37
C HIS A 178 -13.48 -2.69 5.88
N CYS A 179 -12.55 -3.27 6.66
CA CYS A 179 -11.99 -4.60 6.40
C CYS A 179 -13.06 -5.67 6.72
N SER A 180 -14.12 -5.73 5.92
CA SER A 180 -15.32 -6.51 6.20
C SER A 180 -15.11 -8.03 6.25
N SER A 181 -14.03 -8.56 5.67
CA SER A 181 -13.68 -9.98 5.73
C SER A 181 -12.73 -10.35 6.88
N LEU A 182 -12.23 -9.37 7.65
CA LEU A 182 -11.29 -9.62 8.75
C LEU A 182 -11.98 -10.36 9.89
N LYS A 183 -11.54 -11.61 10.15
CA LYS A 183 -12.20 -12.50 11.11
C LYS A 183 -11.67 -12.38 12.52
N SER A 184 -10.39 -12.18 12.65
CA SER A 184 -9.70 -12.01 13.93
C SER A 184 -8.41 -11.24 13.74
N ILE A 185 -7.96 -10.56 14.78
CA ILE A 185 -6.67 -9.90 14.82
C ILE A 185 -6.10 -9.98 16.23
N LYS A 186 -4.80 -10.21 16.32
CA LYS A 186 -4.04 -10.14 17.57
C LYS A 186 -3.13 -8.92 17.50
N LEU A 187 -3.28 -8.01 18.45
CA LEU A 187 -2.37 -6.89 18.63
C LEU A 187 -1.20 -7.33 19.52
N PRO A 188 0.04 -6.98 19.19
CA PRO A 188 1.20 -7.28 20.00
C PRO A 188 1.28 -6.37 21.25
N ASP A 189 2.04 -6.83 22.26
CA ASP A 189 2.22 -6.11 23.53
C ASP A 189 2.96 -4.75 23.37
N SER A 190 3.50 -4.47 22.21
CA SER A 190 4.07 -3.17 21.87
C SER A 190 3.04 -2.08 21.64
N VAL A 191 1.80 -2.44 21.25
CA VAL A 191 0.76 -1.46 20.93
C VAL A 191 0.28 -0.75 22.20
N LYS A 192 0.34 0.57 22.17
CA LYS A 192 -0.09 1.48 23.25
C LYS A 192 -1.41 2.17 22.92
N LYS A 193 -1.69 2.40 21.63
CA LYS A 193 -2.83 3.20 21.21
C LYS A 193 -3.54 2.58 20.01
N ILE A 194 -4.85 2.53 20.07
CA ILE A 194 -5.75 2.22 18.98
C ILE A 194 -6.49 3.52 18.64
N ARG A 195 -6.19 4.13 17.51
CA ARG A 195 -6.77 5.40 17.13
C ARG A 195 -8.24 5.28 16.70
N GLY A 196 -8.90 6.44 16.58
CA GLY A 196 -10.31 6.48 16.21
C GLY A 196 -10.62 5.74 14.91
N ARG A 197 -11.74 5.01 14.89
CA ARG A 197 -12.23 4.22 13.73
C ARG A 197 -11.27 3.14 13.24
N ALA A 198 -10.20 2.80 13.95
CA ALA A 198 -9.15 1.88 13.50
C ALA A 198 -9.68 0.56 12.94
N PHE A 199 -10.76 0.00 13.50
CA PHE A 199 -11.44 -1.23 13.07
C PHE A 199 -12.93 -1.01 12.78
N SER A 200 -13.34 0.24 12.50
CA SER A 200 -14.75 0.54 12.22
C SER A 200 -15.25 -0.29 11.04
N HIS A 201 -16.50 -0.80 11.13
CA HIS A 201 -17.12 -1.62 10.09
C HIS A 201 -16.37 -2.91 9.69
N CYS A 202 -15.52 -3.45 10.54
CA CYS A 202 -14.99 -4.80 10.40
C CYS A 202 -16.10 -5.82 10.74
N SER A 203 -17.10 -5.95 9.87
CA SER A 203 -18.35 -6.67 10.15
C SER A 203 -18.17 -8.16 10.43
N SER A 204 -17.11 -8.80 9.90
CA SER A 204 -16.79 -10.21 10.17
C SER A 204 -15.89 -10.44 11.37
N LEU A 205 -15.43 -9.38 12.05
CA LEU A 205 -14.50 -9.49 13.18
C LEU A 205 -15.20 -10.13 14.38
N LYS A 206 -14.83 -11.39 14.67
CA LYS A 206 -15.42 -12.20 15.75
C LYS A 206 -14.71 -12.04 17.07
N SER A 207 -13.41 -11.80 17.02
CA SER A 207 -12.55 -11.65 18.18
C SER A 207 -11.37 -10.74 17.90
N ILE A 208 -10.96 -10.01 18.92
CA ILE A 208 -9.71 -9.26 18.95
C ILE A 208 -9.03 -9.51 20.28
N THR A 209 -7.70 -9.67 20.24
CA THR A 209 -6.88 -9.69 21.44
C THR A 209 -6.24 -8.32 21.58
N ILE A 210 -6.62 -7.58 22.62
CA ILE A 210 -6.07 -6.28 22.97
C ILE A 210 -5.14 -6.51 24.16
N PRO A 211 -3.84 -6.19 24.05
CA PRO A 211 -2.88 -6.39 25.13
C PRO A 211 -3.08 -5.37 26.27
N ASP A 212 -2.63 -5.71 27.48
CA ASP A 212 -2.72 -4.83 28.66
C ASP A 212 -1.85 -3.57 28.53
N SER A 213 -0.99 -3.53 27.53
CA SER A 213 -0.20 -2.36 27.18
C SER A 213 -1.00 -1.20 26.54
N VAL A 214 -2.21 -1.50 26.04
CA VAL A 214 -3.07 -0.47 25.42
C VAL A 214 -3.66 0.43 26.48
N THR A 215 -3.41 1.73 26.36
CA THR A 215 -3.90 2.77 27.29
C THR A 215 -4.90 3.72 26.64
N GLU A 216 -5.14 3.58 25.32
CA GLU A 216 -6.06 4.46 24.61
C GLU A 216 -6.79 3.68 23.50
N ILE A 217 -8.12 3.71 23.54
CA ILE A 217 -9.00 3.26 22.45
C ILE A 217 -9.79 4.47 21.96
N GLY A 218 -9.53 4.88 20.73
CA GLY A 218 -10.10 6.09 20.14
C GLY A 218 -11.59 5.99 19.80
N GLU A 219 -12.18 7.12 19.48
CA GLU A 219 -13.61 7.23 19.15
C GLU A 219 -14.00 6.28 18.02
N LYS A 220 -15.08 5.51 18.22
CA LYS A 220 -15.63 4.58 17.20
C LYS A 220 -14.62 3.52 16.71
N ALA A 221 -13.60 3.18 17.48
CA ALA A 221 -12.55 2.23 17.06
C ALA A 221 -13.12 0.90 16.56
N PHE A 222 -14.21 0.40 17.15
CA PHE A 222 -14.91 -0.85 16.81
C PHE A 222 -16.36 -0.63 16.37
N TYR A 223 -16.72 0.59 15.95
CA TYR A 223 -18.05 0.88 15.50
C TYR A 223 -18.45 0.00 14.29
N GLY A 224 -19.61 -0.61 14.32
CA GLY A 224 -20.08 -1.46 13.23
C GLY A 224 -19.42 -2.86 13.13
N CYS A 225 -18.64 -3.28 14.14
CA CYS A 225 -18.13 -4.66 14.23
C CYS A 225 -19.25 -5.62 14.67
N SER A 226 -20.25 -5.85 13.82
CA SER A 226 -21.49 -6.56 14.16
C SER A 226 -21.29 -8.02 14.59
N SER A 227 -20.19 -8.66 14.23
CA SER A 227 -19.87 -10.04 14.62
C SER A 227 -19.06 -10.16 15.90
N LEU A 228 -18.64 -9.04 16.52
CA LEU A 228 -17.73 -9.06 17.67
C LEU A 228 -18.47 -9.56 18.92
N LYS A 229 -18.16 -10.82 19.32
CA LYS A 229 -18.85 -11.51 20.43
C LYS A 229 -18.05 -11.49 21.73
N LYS A 230 -16.73 -11.43 21.66
CA LYS A 230 -15.82 -11.44 22.80
C LYS A 230 -14.64 -10.52 22.54
N SER A 231 -14.55 -9.46 23.28
CA SER A 231 -13.33 -8.70 23.47
C SER A 231 -13.05 -8.65 24.96
N LYS A 232 -11.89 -9.13 25.37
CA LYS A 232 -11.39 -8.82 26.71
C LYS A 232 -10.74 -7.44 26.58
N LEU A 233 -11.38 -6.44 27.13
CA LEU A 233 -10.74 -5.13 27.29
C LEU A 233 -9.72 -5.23 28.43
N PRO A 234 -8.55 -4.65 28.28
CA PRO A 234 -7.58 -4.55 29.37
C PRO A 234 -8.11 -3.63 30.47
N ASP A 235 -7.69 -3.90 31.71
CA ASP A 235 -8.08 -3.09 32.88
C ASP A 235 -7.53 -1.65 32.82
N SER A 236 -6.67 -1.38 31.84
CA SER A 236 -6.02 -0.08 31.59
C SER A 236 -6.84 0.88 30.68
N VAL A 237 -8.05 0.46 30.20
CA VAL A 237 -8.89 1.25 29.28
C VAL A 237 -10.18 1.67 29.94
#